data_8352ab636375870484334e69403044e9
#
_entry.id   8352ab636375870484334e69403044e9
#
_cell.length_a   1.000
_cell.length_b   1.000
_cell.length_c   1.000
_cell.angle_alpha   90.00
_cell.angle_beta   90.00
_cell.angle_gamma   90.00
#
_symmetry.space_group_name_H-M   'P 1'
#
loop_
_entity.id
_entity.type
_entity.pdbx_description
1 polymer ?
#
loop_
_entity_poly.entity_id
_entity_poly.type
_entity_poly.pdbx_seq_one_letter_code
_entity_poly.pdbx_strand_id
1 'polypeptide(L)'
;MPKAFSIYHFLLLFLSILFIGVNGYFLFHGNYYFSLVPLAVSVVYFSFYKTKELLFFVILCTPFSLNLEQLALGNVGFYLPTEPILFGLMILLSIRALLRGTYDKKLLNHPITLSVLFYLFWMGITVFTSSNPIVSVKFLIAKLWFVIPLFFYLIIVFRKKE
;
A
#
# COMPACT_ATOMS: atom_id res chain seq x y z
N MET A 1 -13.54 -41.20 3.74
CA MET A 1 -14.54 -40.54 2.90
C MET A 1 -13.88 -39.43 2.10
N PRO A 2 -13.87 -39.48 0.77
CA PRO A 2 -13.33 -38.36 0.00
C PRO A 2 -14.23 -37.14 0.22
N LYS A 3 -13.65 -36.02 0.68
CA LYS A 3 -14.36 -34.75 0.78
C LYS A 3 -14.88 -34.38 -0.60
N ALA A 4 -16.18 -34.28 -0.75
CA ALA A 4 -16.79 -33.81 -1.98
C ALA A 4 -16.11 -32.52 -2.40
N PHE A 5 -15.57 -32.52 -3.62
CA PHE A 5 -14.93 -31.34 -4.22
C PHE A 5 -16.00 -30.26 -4.32
N SER A 6 -15.95 -29.29 -3.38
CA SER A 6 -16.95 -28.21 -3.31
C SER A 6 -16.90 -27.42 -4.63
N ILE A 7 -18.07 -26.96 -5.10
CA ILE A 7 -18.22 -26.06 -6.26
C ILE A 7 -17.19 -24.91 -6.22
N TYR A 8 -16.84 -24.44 -5.03
CA TYR A 8 -15.81 -23.40 -4.83
C TYR A 8 -14.41 -23.82 -5.30
N HIS A 9 -14.03 -25.09 -5.09
CA HIS A 9 -12.71 -25.59 -5.54
C HIS A 9 -12.65 -25.69 -7.07
N PHE A 10 -13.76 -26.10 -7.69
CA PHE A 10 -13.87 -26.15 -9.13
C PHE A 10 -13.79 -24.75 -9.75
N LEU A 11 -14.50 -23.78 -9.15
CA LEU A 11 -14.51 -22.39 -9.59
C LEU A 11 -13.12 -21.74 -9.43
N LEU A 12 -12.42 -22.00 -8.32
CA LEU A 12 -11.06 -21.54 -8.11
C LEU A 12 -10.08 -22.13 -9.13
N LEU A 13 -10.18 -23.44 -9.40
CA LEU A 13 -9.35 -24.09 -10.43
C LEU A 13 -9.62 -23.49 -11.81
N PHE A 14 -10.88 -23.30 -12.17
CA PHE A 14 -11.25 -22.70 -13.45
C PHE A 14 -10.68 -21.27 -13.59
N LEU A 15 -10.85 -20.42 -12.56
CA LEU A 15 -10.29 -19.06 -12.53
C LEU A 15 -8.77 -19.06 -12.62
N SER A 16 -8.10 -20.00 -11.95
CA SER A 16 -6.64 -20.11 -11.99
C SER A 16 -6.14 -20.50 -13.39
N ILE A 17 -6.79 -21.47 -14.04
CA ILE A 17 -6.44 -21.89 -15.40
C ILE A 17 -6.69 -20.74 -16.38
N LEU A 18 -7.84 -20.06 -16.27
CA LEU A 18 -8.17 -18.90 -17.09
C LEU A 18 -7.11 -17.80 -16.92
N PHE A 19 -6.73 -17.50 -15.67
CA PHE A 19 -5.69 -16.50 -15.38
C PHE A 19 -4.35 -16.88 -16.01
N ILE A 20 -3.92 -18.16 -15.89
CA ILE A 20 -2.67 -18.64 -16.47
C ILE A 20 -2.69 -18.48 -17.99
N GLY A 21 -3.80 -18.84 -18.65
CA GLY A 21 -3.95 -18.72 -20.11
C GLY A 21 -3.89 -17.27 -20.58
N VAL A 22 -4.65 -16.37 -19.92
CA VAL A 22 -4.66 -14.94 -20.25
C VAL A 22 -3.30 -14.30 -19.97
N ASN A 23 -2.68 -14.63 -18.83
CA ASN A 23 -1.37 -14.10 -18.48
C ASN A 23 -0.28 -14.59 -19.47
N GLY A 24 -0.33 -15.86 -19.88
CA GLY A 24 0.56 -16.41 -20.90
C GLY A 24 0.44 -15.67 -22.23
N TYR A 25 -0.79 -15.37 -22.67
CA TYR A 25 -1.03 -14.58 -23.87
C TYR A 25 -0.39 -13.17 -23.78
N PHE A 26 -0.58 -12.45 -22.66
CA PHE A 26 0.02 -11.12 -22.47
C PHE A 26 1.54 -11.16 -22.39
N LEU A 27 2.10 -12.16 -21.71
CA LEU A 27 3.56 -12.36 -21.64
C LEU A 27 4.17 -12.59 -23.03
N PHE A 28 3.50 -13.37 -23.86
CA PHE A 28 3.95 -13.61 -25.23
C PHE A 28 4.00 -12.33 -26.08
N HIS A 29 3.12 -11.36 -25.79
CA HIS A 29 3.09 -10.04 -26.43
C HIS A 29 3.97 -8.99 -25.72
N GLY A 30 4.85 -9.40 -24.79
CA GLY A 30 5.76 -8.51 -24.07
C GLY A 30 5.12 -7.62 -22.99
N ASN A 31 3.87 -7.92 -22.60
CA ASN A 31 3.17 -7.16 -21.58
C ASN A 31 3.20 -7.90 -20.24
N TYR A 32 4.04 -7.43 -19.32
CA TYR A 32 4.26 -8.05 -18.00
C TYR A 32 3.31 -7.53 -16.91
N TYR A 33 2.55 -6.46 -17.15
CA TYR A 33 1.74 -5.81 -16.12
C TYR A 33 0.62 -6.72 -15.58
N PHE A 34 0.09 -7.61 -16.40
CA PHE A 34 -0.96 -8.53 -16.00
C PHE A 34 -0.48 -9.56 -14.96
N SER A 35 0.81 -9.89 -14.94
CA SER A 35 1.42 -10.76 -13.93
C SER A 35 1.39 -10.18 -12.52
N LEU A 36 1.21 -8.86 -12.37
CA LEU A 36 1.09 -8.19 -11.07
C LEU A 36 -0.30 -8.32 -10.44
N VAL A 37 -1.31 -8.77 -11.19
CA VAL A 37 -2.69 -8.90 -10.70
C VAL A 37 -2.81 -9.79 -9.46
N PRO A 38 -2.21 -11.00 -9.37
CA PRO A 38 -2.28 -11.82 -8.16
C PRO A 38 -1.64 -11.13 -6.95
N LEU A 39 -0.55 -10.41 -7.16
CA LEU A 39 0.10 -9.62 -6.10
C LEU A 39 -0.84 -8.52 -5.60
N ALA A 40 -1.45 -7.76 -6.51
CA ALA A 40 -2.40 -6.71 -6.16
C ALA A 40 -3.62 -7.27 -5.39
N VAL A 41 -4.20 -8.38 -5.85
CA VAL A 41 -5.31 -9.06 -5.16
C VAL A 41 -4.89 -9.53 -3.78
N SER A 42 -3.69 -10.11 -3.64
CA SER A 42 -3.15 -10.55 -2.35
C SER A 42 -2.97 -9.37 -1.39
N VAL A 43 -2.40 -8.25 -1.87
CA VAL A 43 -2.24 -7.03 -1.06
C VAL A 43 -3.59 -6.50 -0.59
N VAL A 44 -4.60 -6.45 -1.47
CA VAL A 44 -5.95 -6.03 -1.10
C VAL A 44 -6.54 -6.97 -0.05
N TYR A 45 -6.46 -8.28 -0.24
CA TYR A 45 -6.95 -9.27 0.72
C TYR A 45 -6.28 -9.11 2.09
N PHE A 46 -4.95 -9.07 2.15
CA PHE A 46 -4.20 -8.90 3.41
C PHE A 46 -4.49 -7.54 4.07
N SER A 47 -4.75 -6.50 3.30
CA SER A 47 -5.11 -5.18 3.82
C SER A 47 -6.43 -5.19 4.59
N PHE A 48 -7.39 -6.01 4.16
CA PHE A 48 -8.68 -6.11 4.84
C PHE A 48 -8.68 -7.06 6.03
N TYR A 49 -8.03 -8.22 5.90
CA TYR A 49 -8.11 -9.30 6.89
C TYR A 49 -6.90 -9.37 7.82
N LYS A 50 -5.71 -9.04 7.32
CA LYS A 50 -4.43 -9.22 8.02
C LYS A 50 -3.51 -8.01 7.85
N THR A 51 -4.02 -6.82 8.10
CA THR A 51 -3.29 -5.56 7.89
C THR A 51 -1.98 -5.48 8.69
N LYS A 52 -1.93 -6.15 9.87
CA LYS A 52 -0.70 -6.20 10.71
C LYS A 52 0.41 -6.94 9.99
N GLU A 53 0.11 -8.13 9.50
CA GLU A 53 1.06 -8.99 8.78
C GLU A 53 1.55 -8.30 7.52
N LEU A 54 0.66 -7.60 6.81
CA LEU A 54 1.02 -6.83 5.63
C LEU A 54 1.98 -5.68 5.96
N LEU A 55 1.75 -4.95 7.05
CA LEU A 55 2.68 -3.91 7.51
C LEU A 55 4.05 -4.47 7.87
N PHE A 56 4.10 -5.57 8.60
CA PHE A 56 5.38 -6.23 8.91
C PHE A 56 6.09 -6.70 7.64
N PHE A 57 5.33 -7.24 6.68
CA PHE A 57 5.88 -7.62 5.38
C PHE A 57 6.48 -6.42 4.64
N VAL A 58 5.78 -5.28 4.61
CA VAL A 58 6.29 -4.05 3.98
C VAL A 58 7.58 -3.57 4.66
N ILE A 59 7.62 -3.56 6.00
CA ILE A 59 8.82 -3.18 6.75
C ILE A 59 10.00 -4.12 6.43
N LEU A 60 9.73 -5.42 6.35
CA LEU A 60 10.74 -6.41 5.98
C LEU A 60 11.22 -6.23 4.53
N CYS A 61 10.33 -5.87 3.60
CA CYS A 61 10.68 -5.64 2.19
C CYS A 61 11.41 -4.32 1.95
N THR A 62 11.36 -3.37 2.89
CA THR A 62 11.99 -2.05 2.71
C THR A 62 13.47 -2.13 2.33
N PRO A 63 14.34 -2.93 2.99
CA PRO A 63 15.75 -3.04 2.61
C PRO A 63 15.97 -3.72 1.26
N PHE A 64 15.01 -4.51 0.77
CA PHE A 64 15.06 -5.21 -0.53
C PHE A 64 14.40 -4.42 -1.66
N SER A 65 13.93 -3.21 -1.38
CA SER A 65 13.22 -2.38 -2.33
C SER A 65 14.18 -1.82 -3.39
N LEU A 66 13.90 -2.10 -4.66
CA LEU A 66 14.70 -1.67 -5.80
C LEU A 66 14.09 -0.44 -6.46
N ASN A 67 14.93 0.55 -6.80
CA ASN A 67 14.50 1.72 -7.55
C ASN A 67 14.34 1.34 -9.03
N LEU A 68 13.13 1.51 -9.58
CA LEU A 68 12.83 1.25 -10.99
C LEU A 68 13.62 2.13 -11.95
N GLU A 69 13.97 3.34 -11.54
CA GLU A 69 14.80 4.25 -12.32
C GLU A 69 16.18 3.67 -12.60
N GLN A 70 16.76 2.97 -11.62
CA GLN A 70 18.05 2.29 -11.78
C GLN A 70 17.97 1.07 -12.70
N LEU A 71 16.79 0.48 -12.85
CA LEU A 71 16.53 -0.68 -13.72
C LEU A 71 16.15 -0.28 -15.16
N ALA A 72 16.20 1.03 -15.50
CA ALA A 72 15.81 1.56 -16.81
C ALA A 72 14.38 1.17 -17.28
N LEU A 73 13.50 0.79 -16.34
CA LEU A 73 12.13 0.35 -16.63
C LEU A 73 11.10 1.50 -16.64
N GLY A 74 11.54 2.75 -16.53
CA GLY A 74 10.68 3.92 -16.61
C GLY A 74 11.29 5.20 -16.04
N ASN A 75 10.72 6.35 -16.39
CA ASN A 75 11.14 7.67 -15.89
C ASN A 75 10.53 8.02 -14.52
N VAL A 76 10.05 7.03 -13.77
CA VAL A 76 9.37 7.23 -12.50
C VAL A 76 10.15 6.53 -11.42
N GLY A 77 10.73 7.30 -10.49
CA GLY A 77 11.49 6.79 -9.35
C GLY A 77 10.56 6.18 -8.30
N PHE A 78 10.08 4.95 -8.53
CA PHE A 78 9.36 4.15 -7.55
C PHE A 78 10.21 3.01 -7.02
N TYR A 79 10.13 2.80 -5.70
CA TYR A 79 10.75 1.65 -5.04
C TYR A 79 9.78 0.48 -4.98
N LEU A 80 10.01 -0.54 -5.80
CA LEU A 80 9.23 -1.77 -5.78
C LEU A 80 9.81 -2.77 -4.76
N PRO A 81 8.95 -3.51 -4.02
CA PRO A 81 7.47 -3.47 -4.05
C PRO A 81 6.85 -2.52 -3.01
N THR A 82 7.64 -1.81 -2.20
CA THR A 82 7.20 -1.14 -0.96
C THR A 82 6.30 0.06 -1.20
N GLU A 83 6.65 0.96 -2.12
CA GLU A 83 5.90 2.20 -2.31
C GLU A 83 4.47 1.98 -2.82
N PRO A 84 4.22 1.13 -3.85
CA PRO A 84 2.85 0.86 -4.29
C PRO A 84 1.99 0.22 -3.20
N ILE A 85 2.58 -0.64 -2.36
CA ILE A 85 1.86 -1.28 -1.24
C ILE A 85 1.52 -0.24 -0.17
N LEU A 86 2.46 0.63 0.20
CA LEU A 86 2.24 1.71 1.17
C LEU A 86 1.19 2.71 0.67
N PHE A 87 1.23 3.07 -0.61
CA PHE A 87 0.22 3.93 -1.22
C PHE A 87 -1.17 3.29 -1.16
N GLY A 88 -1.29 2.02 -1.54
CA GLY A 88 -2.54 1.27 -1.43
C GLY A 88 -3.04 1.17 0.01
N LEU A 89 -2.15 0.91 0.98
CA LEU A 89 -2.46 0.91 2.40
C LEU A 89 -2.93 2.29 2.89
N MET A 90 -2.27 3.37 2.48
CA MET A 90 -2.70 4.73 2.82
C MET A 90 -4.15 4.98 2.41
N ILE A 91 -4.50 4.65 1.16
CA ILE A 91 -5.87 4.82 0.64
C ILE A 91 -6.86 3.99 1.46
N LEU A 92 -6.59 2.70 1.63
CA LEU A 92 -7.48 1.78 2.36
C LEU A 92 -7.67 2.19 3.82
N LEU A 93 -6.60 2.60 4.50
CA LEU A 93 -6.67 3.02 5.90
C LEU A 93 -7.40 4.36 6.03
N SER A 94 -7.20 5.29 5.10
CA SER A 94 -7.93 6.56 5.06
C SER A 94 -9.43 6.33 4.83
N ILE A 95 -9.81 5.47 3.89
CA ILE A 95 -11.21 5.09 3.66
C ILE A 95 -11.81 4.42 4.92
N ARG A 96 -11.07 3.51 5.56
CA ARG A 96 -11.53 2.87 6.81
C ARG A 96 -11.73 3.87 7.93
N ALA A 97 -10.84 4.84 8.08
CA ALA A 97 -10.95 5.88 9.09
C ALA A 97 -12.19 6.75 8.84
N LEU A 98 -12.44 7.14 7.59
CA LEU A 98 -13.63 7.91 7.21
C LEU A 98 -14.94 7.14 7.45
N LEU A 99 -15.00 5.87 7.04
CA LEU A 99 -16.22 5.06 7.16
C LEU A 99 -16.54 4.67 8.61
N ARG A 100 -15.53 4.41 9.44
CA ARG A 100 -15.74 3.95 10.82
C ARG A 100 -15.81 5.08 11.84
N GLY A 101 -15.46 6.30 11.47
CA GLY A 101 -15.43 7.47 12.36
C GLY A 101 -14.54 7.28 13.60
N THR A 102 -13.65 6.30 13.58
CA THR A 102 -12.85 5.87 14.74
C THR A 102 -11.59 6.73 14.86
N TYR A 103 -11.78 8.04 15.05
CA TYR A 103 -10.67 8.91 15.41
C TYR A 103 -10.52 8.90 16.93
N ASP A 104 -9.44 8.32 17.41
CA ASP A 104 -9.08 8.40 18.83
C ASP A 104 -8.56 9.82 19.12
N LYS A 105 -9.41 10.63 19.76
CA LYS A 105 -9.07 12.02 20.14
C LYS A 105 -7.80 12.08 21.01
N LYS A 106 -7.54 11.05 21.82
CA LYS A 106 -6.32 10.98 22.64
C LYS A 106 -5.06 10.82 21.79
N LEU A 107 -5.17 10.09 20.67
CA LEU A 107 -4.06 9.94 19.72
C LEU A 107 -3.79 11.24 18.98
N LEU A 108 -4.84 11.91 18.51
CA LEU A 108 -4.71 13.16 17.74
C LEU A 108 -4.14 14.29 18.60
N ASN A 109 -4.51 14.35 19.88
CA ASN A 109 -4.04 15.39 20.80
C ASN A 109 -2.69 15.08 21.46
N HIS A 110 -2.06 13.94 21.10
CA HIS A 110 -0.75 13.61 21.63
C HIS A 110 0.33 14.56 21.05
N PRO A 111 1.28 15.09 21.86
CA PRO A 111 2.26 16.06 21.38
C PRO A 111 3.09 15.58 20.19
N ILE A 112 3.47 14.30 20.17
CA ILE A 112 4.20 13.71 19.02
C ILE A 112 3.33 13.75 17.75
N THR A 113 2.04 13.42 17.85
CA THR A 113 1.11 13.46 16.71
C THR A 113 0.94 14.90 16.21
N LEU A 114 0.79 15.85 17.11
CA LEU A 114 0.71 17.27 16.75
C LEU A 114 1.97 17.75 16.04
N SER A 115 3.15 17.35 16.49
CA SER A 115 4.43 17.67 15.84
C SER A 115 4.51 17.09 14.42
N VAL A 116 4.07 15.83 14.23
CA VAL A 116 4.03 15.21 12.90
C VAL A 116 3.03 15.92 11.98
N LEU A 117 1.85 16.24 12.49
CA LEU A 117 0.84 17.00 11.74
C LEU A 117 1.32 18.41 11.38
N PHE A 118 1.97 19.09 12.30
CA PHE A 118 2.56 20.40 12.06
C PHE A 118 3.65 20.32 10.97
N TYR A 119 4.51 19.29 11.02
CA TYR A 119 5.51 19.05 9.98
C TYR A 119 4.88 18.84 8.60
N LEU A 120 3.84 17.99 8.49
CA LEU A 120 3.14 17.76 7.23
C LEU A 120 2.42 19.02 6.73
N PHE A 121 1.82 19.79 7.63
CA PHE A 121 1.17 21.06 7.31
C PHE A 121 2.20 22.07 6.77
N TRP A 122 3.35 22.20 7.44
CA TRP A 122 4.44 23.07 6.99
C TRP A 122 4.96 22.68 5.62
N MET A 123 5.16 21.36 5.38
CA MET A 123 5.50 20.87 4.05
C MET A 123 4.44 21.23 3.01
N GLY A 124 3.15 21.15 3.36
CA GLY A 124 2.06 21.58 2.48
C GLY A 124 2.18 23.04 2.08
N ILE A 125 2.51 23.92 3.03
CA ILE A 125 2.74 25.36 2.74
C ILE A 125 3.93 25.54 1.80
N THR A 126 5.02 24.83 2.03
CA THR A 126 6.24 24.97 1.19
C THR A 126 6.03 24.52 -0.25
N VAL A 127 5.03 23.69 -0.54
CA VAL A 127 4.66 23.34 -1.92
C VAL A 127 4.24 24.58 -2.72
N PHE A 128 3.49 25.50 -2.11
CA PHE A 128 3.02 26.70 -2.79
C PHE A 128 4.14 27.73 -3.05
N THR A 129 5.20 27.70 -2.26
CA THR A 129 6.36 28.61 -2.40
C THR A 129 7.50 27.99 -3.17
N SER A 130 7.35 26.75 -3.64
CA SER A 130 8.38 26.00 -4.35
C SER A 130 8.60 26.50 -5.77
N SER A 131 9.85 26.56 -6.20
CA SER A 131 10.23 26.83 -7.60
C SER A 131 9.77 25.72 -8.56
N ASN A 132 9.61 24.47 -8.06
CA ASN A 132 9.12 23.32 -8.83
C ASN A 132 7.93 22.64 -8.11
N PRO A 133 6.70 23.17 -8.25
CA PRO A 133 5.53 22.69 -7.50
C PRO A 133 5.24 21.21 -7.72
N ILE A 134 5.41 20.70 -8.93
CA ILE A 134 5.15 19.29 -9.28
C ILE A 134 6.04 18.34 -8.47
N VAL A 135 7.33 18.67 -8.37
CA VAL A 135 8.30 17.86 -7.59
C VAL A 135 7.94 17.92 -6.11
N SER A 136 7.58 19.10 -5.61
CA SER A 136 7.21 19.29 -4.20
C SER A 136 5.92 18.55 -3.83
N VAL A 137 4.92 18.53 -4.71
CA VAL A 137 3.70 17.73 -4.52
C VAL A 137 4.03 16.24 -4.47
N LYS A 138 4.85 15.73 -5.40
CA LYS A 138 5.29 14.32 -5.38
C LYS A 138 5.95 13.96 -4.05
N PHE A 139 6.84 14.85 -3.56
CA PHE A 139 7.52 14.64 -2.29
C PHE A 139 6.57 14.64 -1.10
N LEU A 140 5.59 15.55 -1.06
CA LEU A 140 4.55 15.58 -0.03
C LEU A 140 3.72 14.29 -0.04
N ILE A 141 3.27 13.84 -1.21
CA ILE A 141 2.52 12.60 -1.36
C ILE A 141 3.36 11.40 -0.88
N ALA A 142 4.64 11.34 -1.26
CA ALA A 142 5.55 10.30 -0.81
C ALA A 142 5.67 10.26 0.72
N LYS A 143 5.73 11.40 1.40
CA LYS A 143 5.72 11.46 2.87
C LYS A 143 4.40 11.01 3.47
N LEU A 144 3.28 11.37 2.87
CA LEU A 144 1.94 10.97 3.36
C LEU A 144 1.75 9.46 3.33
N TRP A 145 2.14 8.77 2.24
CA TRP A 145 1.96 7.32 2.18
C TRP A 145 2.89 6.53 3.12
N PHE A 146 3.99 7.14 3.61
CA PHE A 146 4.79 6.59 4.70
C PHE A 146 4.18 6.88 6.07
N VAL A 147 3.82 8.13 6.33
CA VAL A 147 3.36 8.58 7.65
C VAL A 147 2.01 7.95 8.02
N ILE A 148 1.05 7.90 7.10
CA ILE A 148 -0.29 7.40 7.43
C ILE A 148 -0.27 5.92 7.81
N PRO A 149 0.29 4.98 7.03
CA PRO A 149 0.32 3.59 7.41
C PRO A 149 1.29 3.29 8.56
N LEU A 150 2.50 3.82 8.51
CA LEU A 150 3.55 3.44 9.46
C LEU A 150 3.44 4.16 10.79
N PHE A 151 3.02 5.41 10.83
CA PHE A 151 2.86 6.13 12.09
C PHE A 151 1.47 5.91 12.69
N PHE A 152 0.42 6.41 12.03
CA PHE A 152 -0.93 6.38 12.61
C PHE A 152 -1.47 4.97 12.80
N TYR A 153 -1.32 4.09 11.82
CA TYR A 153 -1.91 2.76 11.91
C TYR A 153 -1.12 1.85 12.86
N LEU A 154 0.22 1.93 12.89
CA LEU A 154 1.01 1.14 13.84
C LEU A 154 0.65 1.49 15.29
N ILE A 155 0.51 2.77 15.61
CA ILE A 155 0.11 3.18 16.97
C ILE A 155 -1.26 2.58 17.33
N ILE A 156 -2.24 2.62 16.42
CA ILE A 156 -3.56 2.03 16.65
C ILE A 156 -3.48 0.51 16.86
N VAL A 157 -2.61 -0.16 16.11
CA VAL A 157 -2.42 -1.61 16.19
C VAL A 157 -1.78 -2.04 17.49
N PHE A 158 -0.72 -1.33 17.93
CA PHE A 158 -0.01 -1.67 19.17
C PHE A 158 -0.83 -1.32 20.43
N ARG A 159 -1.58 -0.22 20.39
CA ARG A 159 -2.42 0.20 21.51
C ARG A 159 -3.60 -0.73 21.79
N LYS A 160 -4.11 -1.47 20.82
CA LYS A 160 -5.20 -2.46 21.03
C LYS A 160 -4.77 -3.72 21.78
N LYS A 161 -3.51 -3.85 22.17
CA LYS A 161 -2.98 -5.00 22.93
C LYS A 161 -2.91 -4.76 24.44
N GLU A 162 -3.17 -3.55 24.92
CA GLU A 162 -3.38 -3.22 26.33
C GLU A 162 -4.88 -3.13 26.65
#